data_02de08d236562b7f963d50c44fed14c7
#
_entry.id   02de08d236562b7f963d50c44fed14c7
#
_cell.length_a   1.000
_cell.length_b   1.000
_cell.length_c   1.000
_cell.angle_alpha   90.00
_cell.angle_beta   90.00
_cell.angle_gamma   90.00
#
_symmetry.space_group_name_H-M   'P 1'
#
loop_
_entity.id
_entity.type
_entity.pdbx_description
1 polymer ?
#
loop_
_entity_poly.entity_id
_entity_poly.type
_entity_poly.pdbx_seq_one_letter_code
_entity_poly.pdbx_strand_id
1 'polypeptide(L)'
;AFHLLQSVGRDGKTNIAAKGVTGAGYDGHYFWDTEIYVLPFFLHTQPDIARQLLQYRAHILPAARERAREMAHPRGALYPWRTITGPECSSYFPAGTAQYHINADIAYATALYTRVTGDWSFIVESGAEMIFETARIWPDLGHFSDNGEFGLYTVTGPDEYTAIVNNNLFTNLMARHHLRFALEVAEYLHSHHPERYAELRAHIGLSDEELALWQRMAAQMKVPFDAARGLHAQ
;
A
#
# COMPACT_ATOMS: atom_id res chain seq x y z
N ALA A 1 21.53 -12.49 -5.92
CA ALA A 1 20.78 -13.59 -5.24
C ALA A 1 21.29 -13.83 -3.83
N PHE A 2 22.59 -14.11 -3.61
CA PHE A 2 23.13 -14.50 -2.28
C PHE A 2 22.78 -13.50 -1.17
N HIS A 3 23.04 -12.21 -1.34
CA HIS A 3 22.76 -11.19 -0.32
C HIS A 3 21.27 -11.03 -0.01
N LEU A 4 20.40 -11.16 -1.00
CA LEU A 4 18.95 -11.14 -0.77
C LEU A 4 18.50 -12.35 0.04
N LEU A 5 18.97 -13.56 -0.34
CA LEU A 5 18.63 -14.80 0.37
C LEU A 5 19.16 -14.85 1.81
N GLN A 6 20.31 -14.21 2.05
CA GLN A 6 20.93 -14.13 3.37
C GLN A 6 20.17 -13.20 4.33
N SER A 7 19.59 -12.10 3.82
CA SER A 7 19.07 -11.02 4.64
C SER A 7 17.54 -10.99 4.76
N VAL A 8 16.82 -11.80 3.96
CA VAL A 8 15.35 -11.77 3.96
C VAL A 8 14.76 -12.50 5.16
N GLY A 9 13.73 -11.89 5.76
CA GLY A 9 12.88 -12.52 6.77
C GLY A 9 12.01 -13.63 6.15
N ARG A 10 11.75 -14.70 6.94
CA ARG A 10 10.97 -15.87 6.50
C ARG A 10 9.89 -16.28 7.52
N ASP A 11 9.61 -15.44 8.47
CA ASP A 11 8.74 -15.74 9.62
C ASP A 11 7.42 -14.96 9.62
N GLY A 12 7.19 -14.12 8.60
CA GLY A 12 6.05 -13.22 8.53
C GLY A 12 6.05 -12.10 9.57
N LYS A 13 7.15 -11.94 10.32
CA LYS A 13 7.33 -10.91 11.37
C LYS A 13 8.54 -10.02 11.11
N THR A 14 9.43 -10.44 10.24
CA THR A 14 10.60 -9.69 9.79
C THR A 14 10.57 -9.48 8.29
N ASN A 15 11.30 -8.46 7.82
CA ASN A 15 11.36 -8.07 6.43
C ASN A 15 12.83 -8.17 5.94
N ILE A 16 13.24 -7.31 5.04
CA ILE A 16 14.63 -7.18 4.60
C ILE A 16 15.10 -5.74 4.82
N ALA A 17 16.24 -5.59 5.51
CA ALA A 17 16.83 -4.28 5.73
C ALA A 17 17.27 -3.64 4.40
N ALA A 18 17.13 -2.31 4.28
CA ALA A 18 17.45 -1.56 3.07
C ALA A 18 18.88 -1.81 2.53
N LYS A 19 19.86 -2.03 3.41
CA LYS A 19 21.25 -2.35 3.06
C LYS A 19 21.63 -3.81 3.30
N GLY A 20 20.65 -4.69 3.51
CA GLY A 20 20.89 -6.09 3.86
C GLY A 20 21.59 -6.25 5.21
N VAL A 21 22.29 -7.39 5.40
CA VAL A 21 22.97 -7.73 6.68
C VAL A 21 24.29 -7.00 6.85
N THR A 22 24.99 -6.71 5.78
CA THR A 22 26.41 -6.24 5.82
C THR A 22 26.58 -4.76 5.49
N GLY A 23 25.53 -4.09 5.03
CA GLY A 23 25.59 -2.68 4.66
C GLY A 23 25.40 -1.77 5.86
N ALA A 24 26.29 -0.79 6.05
CA ALA A 24 26.06 0.31 6.96
C ALA A 24 25.07 1.32 6.33
N GLY A 25 24.19 1.85 7.12
CA GLY A 25 23.17 2.81 6.71
C GLY A 25 21.75 2.28 6.90
N TYR A 26 20.84 3.21 7.18
CA TYR A 26 19.46 2.95 7.56
C TYR A 26 19.28 2.00 8.78
N ASP A 27 20.33 1.62 9.47
CA ASP A 27 20.36 0.92 10.76
C ASP A 27 19.45 -0.31 10.83
N GLY A 28 19.39 -1.08 9.75
CA GLY A 28 18.56 -2.29 9.67
C GLY A 28 17.07 -2.04 9.44
N HIS A 29 16.65 -0.81 9.17
CA HIS A 29 15.25 -0.47 8.94
C HIS A 29 14.73 -0.94 7.58
N TYR A 30 13.40 -1.11 7.52
CA TYR A 30 12.63 -1.55 6.37
C TYR A 30 11.89 -0.38 5.73
N PHE A 31 11.75 -0.43 4.41
CA PHE A 31 11.12 0.59 3.56
C PHE A 31 10.22 -0.08 2.51
N TRP A 32 9.51 0.72 1.72
CA TRP A 32 8.68 0.25 0.62
C TRP A 32 9.45 -0.34 -0.57
N ASP A 33 10.78 -0.14 -0.59
CA ASP A 33 11.70 -0.78 -1.54
C ASP A 33 11.52 -2.30 -1.59
N THR A 34 11.18 -2.91 -0.46
CA THR A 34 10.92 -4.36 -0.41
C THR A 34 9.79 -4.75 -1.35
N GLU A 35 8.67 -4.07 -1.30
CA GLU A 35 7.47 -4.41 -2.05
C GLU A 35 7.67 -4.20 -3.55
N ILE A 36 8.32 -3.12 -3.96
CA ILE A 36 8.43 -2.74 -5.37
C ILE A 36 9.66 -3.35 -6.05
N TYR A 37 10.80 -3.41 -5.36
CA TYR A 37 12.07 -3.78 -5.99
C TYR A 37 12.58 -5.16 -5.58
N VAL A 38 12.33 -5.61 -4.37
CA VAL A 38 12.87 -6.88 -3.85
C VAL A 38 11.89 -8.03 -4.00
N LEU A 39 10.62 -7.81 -3.66
CA LEU A 39 9.59 -8.85 -3.70
C LEU A 39 9.45 -9.52 -5.07
N PRO A 40 9.53 -8.82 -6.22
CA PRO A 40 9.47 -9.47 -7.52
C PRO A 40 10.54 -10.55 -7.74
N PHE A 41 11.74 -10.36 -7.18
CA PHE A 41 12.78 -11.40 -7.24
C PHE A 41 12.33 -12.68 -6.51
N PHE A 42 11.83 -12.56 -5.29
CA PHE A 42 11.34 -13.71 -4.53
C PHE A 42 10.07 -14.30 -5.13
N LEU A 43 9.18 -13.47 -5.62
CA LEU A 43 7.95 -13.92 -6.25
C LEU A 43 8.19 -14.89 -7.41
N HIS A 44 9.22 -14.64 -8.22
CA HIS A 44 9.55 -15.49 -9.36
C HIS A 44 10.55 -16.61 -9.04
N THR A 45 11.16 -16.63 -7.87
CA THR A 45 12.16 -17.64 -7.49
C THR A 45 11.77 -18.47 -6.28
N GLN A 46 11.15 -17.86 -5.27
CA GLN A 46 10.73 -18.47 -4.01
C GLN A 46 9.46 -17.78 -3.50
N PRO A 47 8.28 -18.05 -4.07
CA PRO A 47 7.03 -17.34 -3.75
C PRO A 47 6.61 -17.43 -2.28
N ASP A 48 7.01 -18.49 -1.58
CA ASP A 48 6.77 -18.60 -0.13
C ASP A 48 7.45 -17.49 0.66
N ILE A 49 8.64 -17.06 0.25
CA ILE A 49 9.34 -15.91 0.85
C ILE A 49 8.58 -14.63 0.56
N ALA A 50 8.11 -14.44 -0.68
CA ALA A 50 7.29 -13.27 -1.04
C ALA A 50 6.03 -13.20 -0.16
N ARG A 51 5.37 -14.35 0.09
CA ARG A 51 4.23 -14.43 1.02
C ARG A 51 4.60 -13.99 2.44
N GLN A 52 5.76 -14.40 2.96
CA GLN A 52 6.20 -14.01 4.29
C GLN A 52 6.49 -12.51 4.40
N LEU A 53 7.02 -11.89 3.35
CA LEU A 53 7.23 -10.44 3.30
C LEU A 53 5.90 -9.67 3.33
N LEU A 54 4.87 -10.16 2.63
CA LEU A 54 3.52 -9.59 2.71
C LEU A 54 2.86 -9.85 4.07
N GLN A 55 3.09 -11.03 4.66
CA GLN A 55 2.59 -11.36 5.99
C GLN A 55 3.18 -10.43 7.06
N TYR A 56 4.43 -9.99 6.91
CA TYR A 56 5.01 -8.96 7.77
C TYR A 56 4.17 -7.67 7.74
N ARG A 57 3.72 -7.21 6.55
CA ARG A 57 2.86 -6.01 6.47
C ARG A 57 1.52 -6.23 7.17
N ALA A 58 0.91 -7.39 7.01
CA ALA A 58 -0.30 -7.75 7.76
C ALA A 58 -0.04 -7.81 9.28
N HIS A 59 1.12 -8.32 9.70
CA HIS A 59 1.51 -8.39 11.11
C HIS A 59 1.63 -7.01 11.77
N ILE A 60 2.14 -6.01 11.08
CA ILE A 60 2.29 -4.64 11.59
C ILE A 60 1.08 -3.73 11.32
N LEU A 61 -0.04 -4.26 10.81
CA LEU A 61 -1.27 -3.49 10.55
C LEU A 61 -1.79 -2.73 11.78
N PRO A 62 -1.73 -3.27 13.01
CA PRO A 62 -2.13 -2.49 14.20
C PRO A 62 -1.35 -1.19 14.36
N ALA A 63 -0.03 -1.22 14.19
CA ALA A 63 0.80 -0.01 14.24
C ALA A 63 0.49 0.97 13.09
N ALA A 64 0.17 0.46 11.91
CA ALA A 64 -0.26 1.29 10.78
C ALA A 64 -1.60 2.00 11.06
N ARG A 65 -2.52 1.37 11.81
CA ARG A 65 -3.75 2.02 12.29
C ARG A 65 -3.45 3.14 13.28
N GLU A 66 -2.55 2.91 14.23
CA GLU A 66 -2.09 3.95 15.16
C GLU A 66 -1.47 5.12 14.41
N ARG A 67 -0.59 4.82 13.45
CA ARG A 67 0.03 5.84 12.58
C ARG A 67 -1.00 6.69 11.83
N ALA A 68 -2.06 6.09 11.30
CA ALA A 68 -3.13 6.83 10.67
C ALA A 68 -3.78 7.85 11.62
N ARG A 69 -3.98 7.49 12.91
CA ARG A 69 -4.52 8.41 13.94
C ARG A 69 -3.54 9.53 14.28
N GLU A 70 -2.24 9.22 14.39
CA GLU A 70 -1.19 10.23 14.59
C GLU A 70 -1.17 11.26 13.45
N MET A 71 -1.46 10.81 12.23
CA MET A 71 -1.55 11.65 11.04
C MET A 71 -2.94 12.28 10.84
N ALA A 72 -3.79 12.26 11.87
CA ALA A 72 -5.13 12.84 11.92
C ALA A 72 -6.16 12.21 10.96
N HIS A 73 -5.91 11.00 10.46
CA HIS A 73 -6.93 10.24 9.72
C HIS A 73 -7.91 9.59 10.70
N PRO A 74 -9.22 9.78 10.54
CA PRO A 74 -10.22 9.28 11.50
C PRO A 74 -10.37 7.75 11.43
N ARG A 75 -10.03 7.13 10.30
CA ARG A 75 -10.15 5.68 10.04
C ARG A 75 -8.98 5.19 9.18
N GLY A 76 -8.91 3.89 8.99
CA GLY A 76 -7.94 3.25 8.11
C GLY A 76 -6.57 3.02 8.75
N ALA A 77 -5.61 2.67 7.91
CA ALA A 77 -4.23 2.40 8.29
C ALA A 77 -3.26 3.10 7.34
N LEU A 78 -2.15 3.61 7.87
CA LEU A 78 -1.09 4.27 7.11
C LEU A 78 0.24 3.63 7.47
N TYR A 79 0.85 2.95 6.51
CA TYR A 79 2.16 2.33 6.72
C TYR A 79 3.26 3.39 6.85
N PRO A 80 4.24 3.15 7.74
CA PRO A 80 5.34 4.07 7.94
C PRO A 80 6.28 4.08 6.75
N TRP A 81 7.00 5.18 6.58
CA TRP A 81 8.09 5.28 5.61
C TRP A 81 9.30 4.43 6.05
N ARG A 82 9.67 4.51 7.33
CA ARG A 82 10.82 3.80 7.91
C ARG A 82 10.41 3.07 9.20
N THR A 83 10.62 1.76 9.27
CA THR A 83 10.22 0.97 10.43
C THR A 83 11.04 -0.31 10.58
N ILE A 84 10.93 -0.96 11.75
CA ILE A 84 11.32 -2.36 11.99
C ILE A 84 10.11 -3.15 12.50
N THR A 85 9.46 -2.66 13.55
CA THR A 85 8.39 -3.37 14.28
C THR A 85 7.00 -2.81 14.08
N GLY A 86 6.86 -1.83 13.16
CA GLY A 86 5.56 -1.22 12.83
C GLY A 86 5.49 0.29 13.02
N PRO A 87 5.87 0.87 14.17
CA PRO A 87 5.90 2.32 14.36
C PRO A 87 6.86 3.03 13.40
N GLU A 88 6.54 4.29 13.04
CA GLU A 88 7.42 5.15 12.26
C GLU A 88 8.69 5.47 13.07
N CYS A 89 9.85 5.19 12.51
CA CYS A 89 11.17 5.38 13.16
C CYS A 89 11.93 6.61 12.64
N SER A 90 11.35 7.38 11.72
CA SER A 90 11.94 8.62 11.24
C SER A 90 11.39 9.83 11.98
N SER A 91 12.12 10.95 11.92
CA SER A 91 11.57 12.25 12.29
C SER A 91 10.45 12.63 11.33
N TYR A 92 9.50 13.42 11.80
CA TYR A 92 8.48 14.00 10.92
C TYR A 92 9.13 14.99 9.94
N PHE A 93 9.03 14.69 8.65
CA PHE A 93 9.50 15.57 7.57
C PHE A 93 8.73 15.29 6.26
N PRO A 94 8.43 16.32 5.47
CA PRO A 94 7.51 16.20 4.32
C PRO A 94 7.91 15.13 3.29
N ALA A 95 9.19 15.02 2.98
CA ALA A 95 9.68 14.08 1.97
C ALA A 95 9.39 12.62 2.32
N GLY A 96 9.53 12.21 3.58
CA GLY A 96 9.21 10.86 4.04
C GLY A 96 7.75 10.73 4.50
N THR A 97 7.30 11.63 5.36
CA THR A 97 6.01 11.55 6.04
C THR A 97 4.81 11.56 5.07
N ALA A 98 4.90 12.30 3.96
CA ALA A 98 3.83 12.42 2.97
C ALA A 98 3.90 11.43 1.81
N GLN A 99 4.70 10.36 1.91
CA GLN A 99 4.75 9.26 0.94
C GLN A 99 3.59 8.30 1.12
N TYR A 100 2.37 8.75 0.88
CA TYR A 100 1.15 7.97 1.01
C TYR A 100 1.05 6.83 0.00
N HIS A 101 1.78 6.91 -1.11
CA HIS A 101 1.85 5.85 -2.12
C HIS A 101 2.31 4.51 -1.55
N ILE A 102 3.02 4.47 -0.40
CA ILE A 102 3.46 3.25 0.29
C ILE A 102 2.30 2.28 0.55
N ASN A 103 1.14 2.79 0.95
CA ASN A 103 -0.06 1.98 1.08
C ASN A 103 -0.43 1.27 -0.22
N ALA A 104 -0.35 1.99 -1.33
CA ALA A 104 -0.67 1.45 -2.65
C ALA A 104 0.43 0.54 -3.20
N ASP A 105 1.68 0.78 -2.84
CA ASP A 105 2.83 -0.08 -3.21
C ASP A 105 2.68 -1.47 -2.58
N ILE A 106 2.26 -1.53 -1.31
CA ILE A 106 1.97 -2.78 -0.61
C ILE A 106 0.77 -3.50 -1.25
N ALA A 107 -0.28 -2.74 -1.61
CA ALA A 107 -1.44 -3.29 -2.31
C ALA A 107 -1.06 -3.83 -3.70
N TYR A 108 -0.20 -3.12 -4.42
CA TYR A 108 0.33 -3.55 -5.72
C TYR A 108 1.12 -4.85 -5.60
N ALA A 109 2.04 -4.94 -4.63
CA ALA A 109 2.82 -6.14 -4.38
C ALA A 109 1.92 -7.34 -4.01
N THR A 110 0.88 -7.10 -3.22
CA THR A 110 -0.12 -8.12 -2.85
C THR A 110 -0.91 -8.60 -4.07
N ALA A 111 -1.38 -7.67 -4.91
CA ALA A 111 -2.06 -8.00 -6.15
C ALA A 111 -1.16 -8.77 -7.13
N LEU A 112 0.10 -8.37 -7.24
CA LEU A 112 1.09 -9.05 -8.08
C LEU A 112 1.33 -10.49 -7.59
N TYR A 113 1.51 -10.68 -6.27
CA TYR A 113 1.65 -11.99 -5.65
C TYR A 113 0.45 -12.90 -6.00
N THR A 114 -0.75 -12.41 -5.75
CA THR A 114 -1.99 -13.18 -5.98
C THR A 114 -2.14 -13.57 -7.46
N ARG A 115 -1.84 -12.65 -8.39
CA ARG A 115 -1.96 -12.90 -9.85
C ARG A 115 -0.91 -13.87 -10.36
N VAL A 116 0.32 -13.80 -9.87
CA VAL A 116 1.43 -14.67 -10.34
C VAL A 116 1.31 -16.07 -9.77
N THR A 117 0.95 -16.19 -8.49
CA THR A 117 0.86 -17.50 -7.81
C THR A 117 -0.50 -18.16 -7.91
N GLY A 118 -1.56 -17.39 -8.14
CA GLY A 118 -2.95 -17.87 -7.99
C GLY A 118 -3.37 -18.11 -6.53
N ASP A 119 -2.51 -17.78 -5.56
CA ASP A 119 -2.77 -18.00 -4.13
C ASP A 119 -3.60 -16.84 -3.54
N TRP A 120 -4.88 -17.09 -3.34
CA TRP A 120 -5.79 -16.19 -2.65
C TRP A 120 -5.88 -16.45 -1.13
N SER A 121 -5.23 -17.51 -0.63
CA SER A 121 -5.31 -17.83 0.80
C SER A 121 -4.78 -16.72 1.69
N PHE A 122 -3.71 -16.04 1.27
CA PHE A 122 -3.20 -14.86 1.98
C PHE A 122 -4.25 -13.75 2.08
N ILE A 123 -4.99 -13.49 1.00
CA ILE A 123 -6.08 -12.50 1.00
C ILE A 123 -7.16 -12.87 2.00
N VAL A 124 -7.62 -14.13 1.98
CA VAL A 124 -8.67 -14.63 2.87
C VAL A 124 -8.26 -14.58 4.35
N GLU A 125 -7.02 -14.94 4.64
CA GLU A 125 -6.48 -15.01 6.00
C GLU A 125 -6.20 -13.64 6.63
N SER A 126 -5.52 -12.75 5.89
CA SER A 126 -4.95 -11.51 6.44
C SER A 126 -4.96 -10.32 5.48
N GLY A 127 -4.74 -10.56 4.19
CA GLY A 127 -4.49 -9.51 3.22
C GLY A 127 -5.68 -8.60 2.97
N ALA A 128 -6.89 -9.13 3.00
CA ALA A 128 -8.10 -8.35 2.73
C ALA A 128 -8.30 -7.22 3.74
N GLU A 129 -8.12 -7.50 5.03
CA GLU A 129 -8.21 -6.49 6.08
C GLU A 129 -7.19 -5.37 5.87
N MET A 130 -5.95 -5.75 5.56
CA MET A 130 -4.87 -4.81 5.25
C MET A 130 -5.22 -3.92 4.05
N ILE A 131 -5.70 -4.50 2.95
CA ILE A 131 -6.07 -3.77 1.72
C ILE A 131 -7.23 -2.80 1.98
N PHE A 132 -8.27 -3.21 2.70
CA PHE A 132 -9.42 -2.33 2.99
C PHE A 132 -9.05 -1.20 3.94
N GLU A 133 -8.31 -1.49 5.00
CA GLU A 133 -7.90 -0.47 5.98
C GLU A 133 -6.98 0.59 5.35
N THR A 134 -6.07 0.18 4.48
CA THR A 134 -5.17 1.11 3.79
C THR A 134 -5.86 1.90 2.68
N ALA A 135 -6.89 1.35 2.02
CA ALA A 135 -7.70 2.06 1.03
C ALA A 135 -8.48 3.25 1.62
N ARG A 136 -8.80 3.20 2.91
CA ARG A 136 -9.54 4.25 3.64
C ARG A 136 -8.81 5.58 3.79
N ILE A 137 -7.52 5.63 3.51
CA ILE A 137 -6.73 6.87 3.55
C ILE A 137 -7.01 7.77 2.34
N TRP A 138 -7.31 7.21 1.18
CA TRP A 138 -7.43 7.96 -0.06
C TRP A 138 -8.55 9.02 -0.06
N PRO A 139 -9.76 8.76 0.48
CA PRO A 139 -10.80 9.78 0.61
C PRO A 139 -10.39 11.01 1.41
N ASP A 140 -9.51 10.83 2.42
CA ASP A 140 -9.07 11.92 3.29
C ASP A 140 -8.01 12.82 2.62
N LEU A 141 -7.29 12.27 1.62
CA LEU A 141 -6.20 12.96 0.92
C LEU A 141 -6.67 13.68 -0.33
N GLY A 142 -7.92 13.50 -0.75
CA GLY A 142 -8.39 14.00 -2.03
C GLY A 142 -9.84 14.43 -2.04
N HIS A 143 -10.22 15.05 -3.13
CA HIS A 143 -11.62 15.41 -3.38
C HIS A 143 -11.93 15.41 -4.88
N PHE A 144 -13.21 15.37 -5.19
CA PHE A 144 -13.70 15.56 -6.56
C PHE A 144 -13.69 17.04 -6.90
N SER A 145 -13.10 17.40 -8.03
CA SER A 145 -13.14 18.74 -8.60
C SER A 145 -14.48 18.99 -9.31
N ASP A 146 -14.74 20.23 -9.70
CA ASP A 146 -16.00 20.62 -10.39
C ASP A 146 -16.21 19.86 -11.71
N ASN A 147 -15.14 19.45 -12.38
CA ASN A 147 -15.21 18.62 -13.60
C ASN A 147 -15.38 17.11 -13.32
N GLY A 148 -15.49 16.73 -12.05
CA GLY A 148 -15.72 15.36 -11.60
C GLY A 148 -14.47 14.48 -11.47
N GLU A 149 -13.25 14.98 -11.75
CA GLU A 149 -12.02 14.24 -11.49
C GLU A 149 -11.69 14.19 -10.01
N PHE A 150 -11.22 13.03 -9.52
CA PHE A 150 -10.71 12.88 -8.16
C PHE A 150 -9.20 13.12 -8.13
N GLY A 151 -8.78 14.14 -7.41
CA GLY A 151 -7.37 14.50 -7.23
C GLY A 151 -6.86 14.21 -5.82
N LEU A 152 -5.58 13.86 -5.70
CA LEU A 152 -4.86 13.73 -4.44
C LEU A 152 -3.96 14.94 -4.20
N TYR A 153 -3.88 15.40 -2.95
CA TYR A 153 -3.23 16.67 -2.61
C TYR A 153 -2.22 16.49 -1.48
N THR A 154 -1.21 17.35 -1.47
CA THR A 154 -0.18 17.41 -0.42
C THR A 154 0.57 16.08 -0.21
N VAL A 155 0.90 15.40 -1.30
CA VAL A 155 1.63 14.14 -1.30
C VAL A 155 3.08 14.32 -1.74
N THR A 156 3.95 13.44 -1.27
CA THR A 156 5.29 13.27 -1.81
C THR A 156 5.30 12.05 -2.72
N GLY A 157 5.80 12.20 -3.94
CA GLY A 157 5.95 11.09 -4.88
C GLY A 157 7.08 10.13 -4.51
N PRO A 158 7.34 9.11 -5.34
CA PRO A 158 8.42 8.13 -5.12
C PRO A 158 9.80 8.76 -5.27
N ASP A 159 9.86 9.90 -5.94
CA ASP A 159 11.00 10.79 -6.05
C ASP A 159 10.87 11.87 -4.95
N GLU A 160 11.71 11.81 -3.94
CA GLU A 160 11.66 12.67 -2.75
C GLU A 160 11.96 14.16 -3.04
N TYR A 161 12.40 14.50 -4.26
CA TYR A 161 12.55 15.89 -4.72
C TYR A 161 11.22 16.60 -4.96
N THR A 162 10.15 15.83 -5.24
CA THR A 162 8.79 16.35 -5.45
C THR A 162 7.95 16.21 -4.18
N ALA A 163 8.37 16.87 -3.10
CA ALA A 163 7.68 16.85 -1.81
C ALA A 163 6.52 17.85 -1.77
N ILE A 164 5.39 17.41 -1.19
CA ILE A 164 4.18 18.23 -0.97
C ILE A 164 3.65 18.83 -2.28
N VAL A 165 3.38 17.94 -3.21
CA VAL A 165 2.78 18.28 -4.51
C VAL A 165 1.34 17.78 -4.62
N ASN A 166 0.63 18.31 -5.61
CA ASN A 166 -0.74 17.89 -5.90
C ASN A 166 -0.77 17.02 -7.15
N ASN A 167 -1.54 15.94 -7.10
CA ASN A 167 -1.74 15.07 -8.24
C ASN A 167 -0.45 14.50 -8.83
N ASN A 168 0.47 14.05 -7.96
CA ASN A 168 1.63 13.29 -8.41
C ASN A 168 1.15 12.07 -9.21
N LEU A 169 1.66 11.90 -10.43
CA LEU A 169 1.21 10.86 -11.35
C LEU A 169 1.33 9.47 -10.74
N PHE A 170 2.50 9.15 -10.15
CA PHE A 170 2.74 7.83 -9.58
C PHE A 170 1.75 7.55 -8.45
N THR A 171 1.61 8.49 -7.51
CA THR A 171 0.69 8.34 -6.37
C THR A 171 -0.75 8.15 -6.85
N ASN A 172 -1.22 8.95 -7.82
CA ASN A 172 -2.59 8.84 -8.34
C ASN A 172 -2.81 7.50 -9.06
N LEU A 173 -1.87 7.03 -9.87
CA LEU A 173 -1.98 5.73 -10.56
C LEU A 173 -1.95 4.56 -9.59
N MET A 174 -1.08 4.60 -8.58
CA MET A 174 -0.97 3.57 -7.56
C MET A 174 -2.22 3.55 -6.65
N ALA A 175 -2.73 4.70 -6.23
CA ALA A 175 -3.99 4.81 -5.49
C ALA A 175 -5.17 4.24 -6.29
N ARG A 176 -5.25 4.57 -7.60
CA ARG A 176 -6.26 4.00 -8.50
C ARG A 176 -6.16 2.47 -8.58
N HIS A 177 -4.94 1.94 -8.69
CA HIS A 177 -4.70 0.49 -8.70
C HIS A 177 -5.14 -0.14 -7.39
N HIS A 178 -4.77 0.46 -6.26
CA HIS A 178 -5.14 0.00 -4.92
C HIS A 178 -6.67 -0.09 -4.75
N LEU A 179 -7.39 0.99 -5.08
CA LEU A 179 -8.86 1.03 -4.98
C LEU A 179 -9.52 -0.05 -5.86
N ARG A 180 -9.02 -0.25 -7.10
CA ARG A 180 -9.50 -1.33 -7.97
C ARG A 180 -9.24 -2.71 -7.39
N PHE A 181 -8.05 -2.93 -6.82
CA PHE A 181 -7.72 -4.20 -6.19
C PHE A 181 -8.56 -4.43 -4.92
N ALA A 182 -8.83 -3.40 -4.13
CA ALA A 182 -9.74 -3.51 -2.98
C ALA A 182 -11.15 -3.95 -3.40
N LEU A 183 -11.68 -3.44 -4.51
CA LEU A 183 -12.96 -3.88 -5.06
C LEU A 183 -12.91 -5.32 -5.58
N GLU A 184 -11.82 -5.71 -6.26
CA GLU A 184 -11.56 -7.09 -6.72
C GLU A 184 -11.54 -8.08 -5.53
N VAL A 185 -10.86 -7.70 -4.44
CA VAL A 185 -10.82 -8.47 -3.19
C VAL A 185 -12.21 -8.61 -2.56
N ALA A 186 -12.98 -7.51 -2.52
CA ALA A 186 -14.35 -7.54 -1.99
C ALA A 186 -15.25 -8.49 -2.79
N GLU A 187 -15.20 -8.42 -4.11
CA GLU A 187 -15.95 -9.30 -5.02
C GLU A 187 -15.52 -10.77 -4.88
N TYR A 188 -14.20 -11.02 -4.82
CA TYR A 188 -13.68 -12.36 -4.63
C TYR A 188 -14.17 -12.99 -3.31
N LEU A 189 -14.05 -12.24 -2.20
CA LEU A 189 -14.51 -12.73 -0.90
C LEU A 189 -16.02 -12.93 -0.86
N HIS A 190 -16.79 -12.02 -1.44
CA HIS A 190 -18.23 -12.13 -1.50
C HIS A 190 -18.66 -13.40 -2.24
N SER A 191 -18.00 -13.70 -3.36
CA SER A 191 -18.36 -14.82 -4.24
C SER A 191 -17.83 -16.18 -3.74
N HIS A 192 -16.65 -16.25 -3.12
CA HIS A 192 -15.98 -17.50 -2.79
C HIS A 192 -15.91 -17.80 -1.28
N HIS A 193 -15.99 -16.77 -0.43
CA HIS A 193 -15.85 -16.85 1.02
C HIS A 193 -16.88 -15.95 1.73
N PRO A 194 -18.21 -16.09 1.46
CA PRO A 194 -19.23 -15.13 1.90
C PRO A 194 -19.32 -14.99 3.42
N GLU A 195 -19.13 -16.06 4.19
CA GLU A 195 -19.13 -16.01 5.65
C GLU A 195 -17.94 -15.19 6.18
N ARG A 196 -16.75 -15.49 5.68
CA ARG A 196 -15.53 -14.73 6.03
C ARG A 196 -15.65 -13.27 5.63
N TYR A 197 -16.26 -12.97 4.49
CA TYR A 197 -16.50 -11.59 4.05
C TYR A 197 -17.45 -10.86 4.99
N ALA A 198 -18.54 -11.50 5.40
CA ALA A 198 -19.49 -10.93 6.34
C ALA A 198 -18.85 -10.64 7.72
N GLU A 199 -18.06 -11.59 8.24
CA GLU A 199 -17.29 -11.41 9.47
C GLU A 199 -16.30 -10.22 9.37
N LEU A 200 -15.52 -10.16 8.30
CA LEU A 200 -14.54 -9.10 8.09
C LEU A 200 -15.23 -7.73 7.98
N ARG A 201 -16.31 -7.64 7.19
CA ARG A 201 -17.10 -6.41 7.06
C ARG A 201 -17.63 -5.93 8.41
N ALA A 202 -18.17 -6.84 9.22
CA ALA A 202 -18.66 -6.50 10.56
C ALA A 202 -17.52 -6.06 11.49
N HIS A 203 -16.37 -6.74 11.43
CA HIS A 203 -15.21 -6.45 12.25
C HIS A 203 -14.64 -5.05 12.00
N ILE A 204 -14.44 -4.68 10.73
CA ILE A 204 -13.86 -3.38 10.37
C ILE A 204 -14.91 -2.30 10.04
N GLY A 205 -16.20 -2.64 10.07
CA GLY A 205 -17.29 -1.74 9.72
C GLY A 205 -17.22 -1.27 8.26
N LEU A 206 -16.95 -2.19 7.31
CA LEU A 206 -16.89 -1.85 5.88
C LEU A 206 -18.29 -1.77 5.29
N SER A 207 -18.67 -0.63 4.74
CA SER A 207 -20.00 -0.38 4.19
C SER A 207 -20.03 -0.42 2.66
N ASP A 208 -21.24 -0.56 2.10
CA ASP A 208 -21.44 -0.51 0.64
C ASP A 208 -21.19 0.90 0.09
N GLU A 209 -21.43 1.94 0.88
CA GLU A 209 -21.14 3.33 0.52
C GLU A 209 -19.62 3.57 0.40
N GLU A 210 -18.80 2.96 1.25
CA GLU A 210 -17.33 3.01 1.11
C GLU A 210 -16.89 2.34 -0.20
N LEU A 211 -17.42 1.16 -0.52
CA LEU A 211 -17.09 0.47 -1.78
C LEU A 211 -17.53 1.27 -3.00
N ALA A 212 -18.74 1.84 -2.99
CA ALA A 212 -19.23 2.70 -4.06
C ALA A 212 -18.38 3.97 -4.23
N LEU A 213 -17.93 4.58 -3.13
CA LEU A 213 -17.02 5.71 -3.16
C LEU A 213 -15.67 5.31 -3.79
N TRP A 214 -15.07 4.19 -3.38
CA TRP A 214 -13.82 3.68 -3.95
C TRP A 214 -13.94 3.40 -5.45
N GLN A 215 -15.07 2.83 -5.89
CA GLN A 215 -15.34 2.60 -7.31
C GLN A 215 -15.37 3.92 -8.09
N ARG A 216 -16.08 4.92 -7.58
CA ARG A 216 -16.15 6.25 -8.19
C ARG A 216 -14.79 6.93 -8.23
N MET A 217 -14.03 6.90 -7.13
CA MET A 217 -12.68 7.46 -7.07
C MET A 217 -11.74 6.79 -8.08
N ALA A 218 -11.74 5.45 -8.13
CA ALA A 218 -10.90 4.70 -9.07
C ALA A 218 -11.24 4.99 -10.54
N ALA A 219 -12.54 5.19 -10.85
CA ALA A 219 -12.98 5.51 -12.20
C ALA A 219 -12.59 6.93 -12.62
N GLN A 220 -12.58 7.87 -11.68
CA GLN A 220 -12.40 9.30 -11.93
C GLN A 220 -11.05 9.84 -11.42
N MET A 221 -10.13 8.95 -11.05
CA MET A 221 -8.80 9.36 -10.59
C MET A 221 -8.08 10.18 -11.64
N LYS A 222 -7.65 11.38 -11.24
CA LYS A 222 -6.94 12.30 -12.11
C LYS A 222 -5.60 11.73 -12.56
N VAL A 223 -5.37 11.71 -13.87
CA VAL A 223 -4.11 11.35 -14.50
C VAL A 223 -3.56 12.60 -15.18
N PRO A 224 -2.63 13.34 -14.53
CA PRO A 224 -2.15 14.60 -15.07
C PRO A 224 -1.38 14.37 -16.38
N PHE A 225 -1.72 15.13 -17.41
CA PHE A 225 -1.08 15.09 -18.71
C PHE A 225 -0.95 16.50 -19.29
N ASP A 226 0.26 16.89 -19.65
CA ASP A 226 0.56 18.14 -20.35
C ASP A 226 0.56 17.88 -21.86
N ALA A 227 -0.53 18.26 -22.53
CA ALA A 227 -0.69 18.05 -23.97
C ALA A 227 0.31 18.87 -24.81
N ALA A 228 0.78 20.02 -24.31
CA ALA A 228 1.74 20.86 -25.03
C ALA A 228 3.14 20.23 -25.05
N ARG A 229 3.49 19.51 -23.98
CA ARG A 229 4.77 18.81 -23.85
C ARG A 229 4.70 17.34 -24.25
N GLY A 230 3.50 16.77 -24.37
CA GLY A 230 3.28 15.37 -24.67
C GLY A 230 3.72 14.42 -23.55
N LEU A 231 3.67 14.85 -22.27
CA LEU A 231 4.12 14.07 -21.13
C LEU A 231 3.20 14.22 -19.92
N HIS A 232 3.28 13.26 -19.01
CA HIS A 232 2.60 13.33 -17.73
C HIS A 232 3.38 14.22 -16.75
N ALA A 233 2.66 15.07 -16.02
CA ALA A 233 3.23 15.88 -14.96
C ALA A 233 3.48 15.02 -13.70
N GLN A 234 4.61 15.26 -13.07
CA GLN A 234 5.02 14.63 -11.81
C GLN A 234 4.66 15.52 -10.62
#